data_d0bb416fb67b3ba3f17ea767f145fda4
#
_entry.id   d0bb416fb67b3ba3f17ea767f145fda4
#
_cell.length_a   1.000
_cell.length_b   1.000
_cell.length_c   1.000
_cell.angle_alpha   90.00
_cell.angle_beta   90.00
_cell.angle_gamma   90.00
#
_symmetry.space_group_name_H-M   'P 1'
#
loop_
_entity.id
_entity.type
_entity.pdbx_description
1 polymer ?
#
loop_
_entity_poly.entity_id
_entity_poly.type
_entity_poly.pdbx_seq_one_letter_code
_entity_poly.pdbx_strand_id
1 'polypeptide(L)'
;DPSSDLRLHLLYITGGVIALLGLIETNRKNSQDHIRQVHADRRDRYIEAVDKLSSEDAPVRLGGVYALVGLIDEWLSDENIDRNTRVKEGQVIINNLCAYIRSPFSPAARVEEHQAYRYYEDLKREPNKDPITQDPYRFAFLFARFFPNNYQEPDTLAADTDAFHEEQDVRRTIFTEMSKRSSTFRPGKNIDDVTIIPGTWSDFDFDFSRAPIFYSLDNLTIEKPYFPHARFYGDASFNTTKFTKNADFSHAFYIRKVEFTFARFFRLADFTLTHFFQDVDFMFTRFSQGATFNYARFSETANFIKATFGEEADFSEATFNETAKIGGVTFAQKADFSDTTFSKIAEFTNTTFTQKVDFGNTTFKKYEPTFVSENSSARFSVHSAQRDYNFSVHRDSKPIPPGEAELDGVKRQIPAGTVLFDPASKKDESGNYKQSEPAKPIDKFDNQGETPSK
;
A
#
# COMPACT_ATOMS: atom_id res chain seq x y z
N ASP A 1 15.98 29.87 6.51
CA ASP A 1 14.89 29.11 5.86
C ASP A 1 14.09 28.40 6.96
N PRO A 2 12.76 28.65 7.11
CA PRO A 2 11.93 28.06 8.17
C PRO A 2 11.95 26.53 8.22
N SER A 3 12.34 25.87 7.10
CA SER A 3 12.43 24.41 7.02
C SER A 3 13.71 23.85 7.66
N SER A 4 14.82 24.58 7.67
CA SER A 4 16.06 24.20 8.35
C SER A 4 15.93 24.33 9.87
N ASP A 5 15.24 25.37 10.34
CA ASP A 5 15.01 25.59 11.75
C ASP A 5 14.08 24.54 12.36
N LEU A 6 13.04 24.11 11.63
CA LEU A 6 12.14 23.07 12.10
C LEU A 6 12.83 21.69 12.16
N ARG A 7 13.71 21.39 11.19
CA ARG A 7 14.56 20.18 11.21
C ARG A 7 15.48 20.19 12.42
N LEU A 8 16.11 21.34 12.69
CA LEU A 8 17.02 21.52 13.83
C LEU A 8 16.29 21.29 15.16
N HIS A 9 15.10 21.87 15.34
CA HIS A 9 14.32 21.72 16.57
C HIS A 9 13.87 20.28 16.84
N LEU A 10 13.43 19.53 15.81
CA LEU A 10 13.08 18.11 15.94
C LEU A 10 14.30 17.24 16.29
N LEU A 11 15.46 17.57 15.76
CA LEU A 11 16.72 16.87 16.03
C LEU A 11 17.23 17.14 17.45
N TYR A 12 17.07 18.37 17.96
CA TYR A 12 17.45 18.72 19.34
C TYR A 12 16.54 18.08 20.39
N ILE A 13 15.23 17.94 20.13
CA ILE A 13 14.30 17.28 21.04
C ILE A 13 14.63 15.79 21.20
N THR A 14 14.97 15.10 20.11
CA THR A 14 15.41 13.70 20.16
C THR A 14 16.79 13.52 20.81
N GLY A 15 17.71 14.45 20.60
CA GLY A 15 19.01 14.48 21.28
C GLY A 15 18.88 14.65 22.82
N GLY A 16 17.93 15.47 23.24
CA GLY A 16 17.60 15.68 24.65
C GLY A 16 17.07 14.42 25.36
N VAL A 17 16.30 13.61 24.66
CA VAL A 17 15.76 12.34 25.21
C VAL A 17 16.88 11.30 25.43
N ILE A 18 17.87 11.23 24.54
CA ILE A 18 19.02 10.31 24.70
C ILE A 18 19.90 10.73 25.89
N ALA A 19 20.12 12.04 26.07
CA ALA A 19 20.85 12.55 27.22
C ALA A 19 20.15 12.21 28.55
N LEU A 20 18.82 12.21 28.58
CA LEU A 20 18.03 11.82 29.75
C LEU A 20 18.09 10.30 30.04
N LEU A 21 18.11 9.46 29.01
CA LEU A 21 18.20 8.01 29.17
C LEU A 21 19.60 7.56 29.63
N GLY A 22 20.67 8.28 29.24
CA GLY A 22 22.04 8.05 29.73
C GLY A 22 22.25 8.40 31.20
N LEU A 23 21.33 9.20 31.81
CA LEU A 23 21.43 9.60 33.21
C LEU A 23 20.83 8.58 34.21
N ILE A 24 20.05 7.62 33.76
CA ILE A 24 19.33 6.67 34.64
C ILE A 24 20.19 5.45 35.04
N GLU A 25 21.33 5.23 34.38
CA GLU A 25 22.13 4.00 34.57
C GLU A 25 23.33 4.14 35.52
N THR A 26 23.32 5.07 36.44
CA THR A 26 24.49 5.49 37.24
C THR A 26 24.80 4.64 38.47
N ASN A 27 24.65 3.31 38.50
CA ASN A 27 24.94 2.61 39.75
C ASN A 27 25.53 1.20 39.71
N ARG A 28 26.58 0.94 38.91
CA ARG A 28 27.42 -0.25 39.12
C ARG A 28 28.89 0.07 38.81
N LYS A 29 29.74 -0.07 39.80
CA LYS A 29 31.17 0.33 39.74
C LYS A 29 32.07 -0.74 39.12
N ASN A 30 33.11 -0.32 38.44
CA ASN A 30 34.34 -0.91 37.94
C ASN A 30 34.40 -1.63 36.58
N SER A 31 33.47 -2.44 36.12
CA SER A 31 33.34 -2.78 34.69
C SER A 31 32.60 -1.68 33.95
N GLN A 32 32.09 -0.75 34.68
CA GLN A 32 31.21 0.34 34.24
C GLN A 32 31.97 1.50 33.58
N ASP A 33 33.23 1.77 33.89
CA ASP A 33 33.95 2.91 33.34
C ASP A 33 34.27 2.71 31.85
N HIS A 34 34.65 1.48 31.46
CA HIS A 34 34.85 1.17 30.05
C HIS A 34 33.52 1.22 29.26
N ILE A 35 32.45 0.62 29.80
CA ILE A 35 31.13 0.66 29.24
C ILE A 35 30.64 2.10 29.13
N ARG A 36 30.86 2.91 30.17
CA ARG A 36 30.51 4.35 30.17
C ARG A 36 31.25 5.13 29.08
N GLN A 37 32.51 4.84 28.87
CA GLN A 37 33.34 5.49 27.86
C GLN A 37 32.85 5.12 26.44
N VAL A 38 32.52 3.85 26.20
CA VAL A 38 31.94 3.38 24.91
C VAL A 38 30.57 4.03 24.65
N HIS A 39 29.74 4.14 25.70
CA HIS A 39 28.43 4.81 25.55
C HIS A 39 28.58 6.32 25.30
N ALA A 40 29.60 6.97 25.94
CA ALA A 40 29.86 8.38 25.69
C ALA A 40 30.33 8.61 24.26
N ASP A 41 31.27 7.78 23.77
CA ASP A 41 31.75 7.84 22.38
C ASP A 41 30.64 7.57 21.34
N ARG A 42 29.78 6.56 21.58
CA ARG A 42 28.62 6.31 20.73
C ARG A 42 27.66 7.51 20.71
N ARG A 43 27.45 8.17 21.85
CA ARG A 43 26.59 9.36 21.94
C ARG A 43 27.20 10.55 21.17
N ASP A 44 28.51 10.77 21.30
CA ASP A 44 29.18 11.86 20.60
C ASP A 44 29.11 11.64 19.07
N ARG A 45 29.37 10.41 18.62
CA ARG A 45 29.22 10.03 17.20
C ARG A 45 27.77 10.15 16.72
N TYR A 46 26.80 9.83 17.59
CA TYR A 46 25.39 10.03 17.27
C TYR A 46 25.06 11.50 17.03
N ILE A 47 25.51 12.40 17.94
CA ILE A 47 25.30 13.85 17.81
C ILE A 47 25.93 14.34 16.48
N GLU A 48 27.18 13.96 16.22
CA GLU A 48 27.86 14.31 14.97
C GLU A 48 27.10 13.80 13.72
N ALA A 49 26.59 12.59 13.75
CA ALA A 49 25.83 12.01 12.65
C ALA A 49 24.50 12.73 12.43
N VAL A 50 23.83 13.12 13.50
CA VAL A 50 22.58 13.92 13.44
C VAL A 50 22.84 15.33 12.88
N ASP A 51 23.95 15.97 13.29
CA ASP A 51 24.36 17.26 12.73
C ASP A 51 24.60 17.16 11.21
N LYS A 52 25.24 16.07 10.77
CA LYS A 52 25.44 15.81 9.32
C LYS A 52 24.12 15.68 8.56
N LEU A 53 23.07 15.11 9.16
CA LEU A 53 21.75 15.04 8.52
C LEU A 53 21.10 16.42 8.29
N SER A 54 21.49 17.43 9.04
CA SER A 54 21.00 18.80 8.89
C SER A 54 21.78 19.64 7.87
N SER A 55 22.85 19.10 7.27
CA SER A 55 23.67 19.78 6.28
C SER A 55 22.87 20.13 5.00
N GLU A 56 23.23 21.22 4.36
CA GLU A 56 22.71 21.57 3.03
C GLU A 56 23.26 20.63 1.96
N ASP A 57 24.47 20.08 2.15
CA ASP A 57 25.14 19.19 1.18
C ASP A 57 24.62 17.75 1.28
N ALA A 58 24.06 17.23 0.20
CA ALA A 58 23.55 15.85 0.14
C ALA A 58 24.60 14.78 0.45
N PRO A 59 25.85 14.86 -0.04
CA PRO A 59 26.91 13.92 0.34
C PRO A 59 27.19 13.90 1.86
N VAL A 60 27.10 15.05 2.53
CA VAL A 60 27.28 15.12 4.00
C VAL A 60 26.09 14.47 4.70
N ARG A 61 24.86 14.72 4.24
CA ARG A 61 23.65 14.03 4.77
C ARG A 61 23.74 12.53 4.61
N LEU A 62 24.20 12.02 3.45
CA LEU A 62 24.42 10.59 3.23
C LEU A 62 25.45 10.03 4.20
N GLY A 63 26.55 10.76 4.46
CA GLY A 63 27.52 10.39 5.51
C GLY A 63 26.89 10.28 6.89
N GLY A 64 25.95 11.16 7.22
CA GLY A 64 25.13 11.10 8.44
C GLY A 64 24.27 9.85 8.51
N VAL A 65 23.57 9.50 7.41
CA VAL A 65 22.78 8.26 7.32
C VAL A 65 23.62 7.04 7.59
N TYR A 66 24.77 6.87 6.90
CA TYR A 66 25.64 5.71 7.10
C TYR A 66 26.24 5.64 8.50
N ALA A 67 26.57 6.78 9.11
CA ALA A 67 27.05 6.83 10.48
C ALA A 67 25.98 6.35 11.49
N LEU A 68 24.72 6.80 11.34
CA LEU A 68 23.61 6.36 12.18
C LEU A 68 23.33 4.86 12.01
N VAL A 69 23.32 4.38 10.76
CA VAL A 69 23.16 2.96 10.45
C VAL A 69 24.25 2.11 11.09
N GLY A 70 25.51 2.54 10.98
CA GLY A 70 26.64 1.86 11.63
C GLY A 70 26.52 1.83 13.15
N LEU A 71 26.04 2.91 13.76
CA LEU A 71 25.80 2.95 15.21
C LEU A 71 24.70 1.97 15.67
N ILE A 72 23.63 1.78 14.90
CA ILE A 72 22.61 0.78 15.20
C ILE A 72 23.23 -0.62 15.19
N ASP A 73 24.02 -0.93 14.16
CA ASP A 73 24.66 -2.24 14.03
C ASP A 73 25.67 -2.48 15.17
N GLU A 74 26.42 -1.46 15.61
CA GLU A 74 27.29 -1.53 16.75
C GLU A 74 26.52 -1.78 18.07
N TRP A 75 25.37 -1.11 18.28
CA TRP A 75 24.53 -1.38 19.43
C TRP A 75 24.03 -2.82 19.44
N LEU A 76 23.52 -3.31 18.31
CA LEU A 76 22.97 -4.66 18.20
C LEU A 76 24.02 -5.76 18.38
N SER A 77 25.27 -5.52 17.98
CA SER A 77 26.35 -6.47 18.07
C SER A 77 27.04 -6.51 19.45
N ASP A 78 26.78 -5.58 20.35
CA ASP A 78 27.46 -5.49 21.65
C ASP A 78 26.90 -6.51 22.65
N GLU A 79 27.55 -7.67 22.76
CA GLU A 79 27.14 -8.78 23.65
C GLU A 79 27.26 -8.44 25.15
N ASN A 80 27.99 -7.39 25.53
CA ASN A 80 28.13 -6.95 26.93
C ASN A 80 26.87 -6.22 27.45
N ILE A 81 25.93 -5.87 26.56
CA ILE A 81 24.70 -5.19 26.86
C ILE A 81 23.52 -6.15 26.65
N ASP A 82 22.54 -6.13 27.54
CA ASP A 82 21.35 -6.95 27.38
C ASP A 82 20.58 -6.58 26.10
N ARG A 83 19.89 -7.58 25.51
CA ARG A 83 19.19 -7.41 24.22
C ARG A 83 18.16 -6.27 24.26
N ASN A 84 17.41 -6.12 25.35
CA ASN A 84 16.37 -5.10 25.44
C ASN A 84 16.98 -3.69 25.38
N THR A 85 18.08 -3.46 26.07
CA THR A 85 18.83 -2.20 26.01
C THR A 85 19.37 -1.94 24.60
N ARG A 86 19.99 -2.96 23.97
CA ARG A 86 20.50 -2.85 22.58
C ARG A 86 19.39 -2.43 21.60
N VAL A 87 18.24 -3.10 21.65
CA VAL A 87 17.09 -2.79 20.78
C VAL A 87 16.54 -1.40 21.10
N LYS A 88 16.46 -1.03 22.36
CA LYS A 88 15.96 0.28 22.79
C LYS A 88 16.83 1.43 22.28
N GLU A 89 18.16 1.32 22.41
CA GLU A 89 19.10 2.33 21.89
C GLU A 89 19.05 2.38 20.34
N GLY A 90 19.03 1.23 19.68
CA GLY A 90 18.85 1.15 18.23
C GLY A 90 17.53 1.80 17.78
N GLN A 91 16.43 1.58 18.51
CA GLN A 91 15.13 2.18 18.20
C GLN A 91 15.16 3.70 18.26
N VAL A 92 15.92 4.29 19.19
CA VAL A 92 16.07 5.77 19.25
C VAL A 92 16.68 6.30 17.95
N ILE A 93 17.70 5.63 17.43
CA ILE A 93 18.34 6.02 16.17
C ILE A 93 17.40 5.80 14.98
N ILE A 94 16.67 4.67 14.94
CA ILE A 94 15.63 4.39 13.95
C ILE A 94 14.57 5.49 13.96
N ASN A 95 14.09 5.91 15.14
CA ASN A 95 13.10 6.97 15.27
C ASN A 95 13.60 8.29 14.66
N ASN A 96 14.89 8.57 14.75
CA ASN A 96 15.49 9.75 14.15
C ASN A 96 15.54 9.66 12.61
N LEU A 97 15.93 8.51 12.06
CA LEU A 97 15.87 8.25 10.62
C LEU A 97 14.42 8.37 10.10
N CYS A 98 13.46 7.81 10.84
CA CYS A 98 12.04 7.95 10.50
C CYS A 98 11.56 9.40 10.60
N ALA A 99 12.02 10.16 11.60
CA ALA A 99 11.71 11.58 11.73
C ALA A 99 12.26 12.40 10.56
N TYR A 100 13.45 12.05 10.07
CA TYR A 100 14.02 12.65 8.87
C TYR A 100 13.14 12.38 7.64
N ILE A 101 12.68 11.14 7.45
CA ILE A 101 11.74 10.77 6.38
C ILE A 101 10.42 11.55 6.48
N ARG A 102 9.90 11.76 7.69
CA ARG A 102 8.67 12.52 7.92
C ARG A 102 8.86 14.03 7.80
N SER A 103 10.08 14.52 7.80
CA SER A 103 10.33 15.97 7.75
C SER A 103 9.77 16.55 6.45
N PRO A 104 9.09 17.72 6.50
CA PRO A 104 8.61 18.40 5.32
C PRO A 104 9.75 18.71 4.34
N PHE A 105 9.46 18.54 3.07
CA PHE A 105 10.39 18.91 2.00
C PHE A 105 9.63 19.71 0.93
N SER A 106 9.67 21.02 1.05
CA SER A 106 8.87 21.91 0.21
C SER A 106 9.17 21.82 -1.29
N PRO A 107 10.41 21.53 -1.76
CA PRO A 107 10.63 21.34 -3.19
C PRO A 107 9.81 20.20 -3.80
N ALA A 108 9.56 19.10 -3.08
CA ALA A 108 8.70 18.02 -3.59
C ALA A 108 7.28 18.51 -3.90
N ALA A 109 6.71 19.35 -3.04
CA ALA A 109 5.38 19.92 -3.27
C ALA A 109 5.38 20.93 -4.42
N ARG A 110 6.43 21.75 -4.58
CA ARG A 110 6.55 22.75 -5.66
C ARG A 110 6.74 22.10 -7.03
N VAL A 111 7.58 21.09 -7.12
CA VAL A 111 7.77 20.31 -8.35
C VAL A 111 6.46 19.66 -8.76
N GLU A 112 5.71 19.08 -7.82
CA GLU A 112 4.41 18.49 -8.09
C GLU A 112 3.37 19.53 -8.52
N GLU A 113 3.36 20.69 -7.86
CA GLU A 113 2.48 21.83 -8.21
C GLU A 113 2.72 22.29 -9.65
N HIS A 114 3.98 22.45 -10.04
CA HIS A 114 4.35 22.83 -11.42
C HIS A 114 3.90 21.77 -12.44
N GLN A 115 4.12 20.49 -12.15
CA GLN A 115 3.69 19.40 -13.03
C GLN A 115 2.16 19.34 -13.14
N ALA A 116 1.44 19.56 -12.03
CA ALA A 116 -0.02 19.62 -12.01
C ALA A 116 -0.54 20.81 -12.83
N TYR A 117 0.14 21.97 -12.75
CA TYR A 117 -0.20 23.14 -13.55
C TYR A 117 0.02 22.90 -15.06
N ARG A 118 1.12 22.30 -15.46
CA ARG A 118 1.36 21.94 -16.88
C ARG A 118 0.27 20.99 -17.39
N TYR A 119 -0.06 19.97 -16.63
CA TYR A 119 -1.15 19.05 -16.99
C TYR A 119 -2.48 19.78 -17.18
N TYR A 120 -2.82 20.73 -16.31
CA TYR A 120 -4.03 21.55 -16.44
C TYR A 120 -4.01 22.44 -17.71
N GLU A 121 -2.89 23.06 -18.04
CA GLU A 121 -2.74 23.85 -19.26
C GLU A 121 -2.85 23.00 -20.53
N ASP A 122 -2.34 21.78 -20.51
CA ASP A 122 -2.49 20.82 -21.62
C ASP A 122 -3.94 20.40 -21.82
N LEU A 123 -4.69 20.15 -20.72
CA LEU A 123 -6.13 19.86 -20.79
C LEU A 123 -6.94 21.02 -21.37
N LYS A 124 -6.60 22.27 -21.06
CA LYS A 124 -7.27 23.45 -21.66
C LYS A 124 -7.10 23.54 -23.17
N ARG A 125 -6.00 23.00 -23.70
CA ARG A 125 -5.74 22.96 -25.13
C ARG A 125 -6.53 21.89 -25.87
N GLU A 126 -7.13 20.94 -25.15
CA GLU A 126 -7.98 19.88 -25.69
C GLU A 126 -9.47 20.16 -25.40
N PRO A 127 -10.20 20.89 -26.27
CA PRO A 127 -11.55 21.41 -25.97
C PRO A 127 -12.64 20.34 -25.75
N ASN A 128 -12.35 19.06 -25.98
CA ASN A 128 -13.28 17.95 -25.80
C ASN A 128 -13.11 17.21 -24.47
N LYS A 129 -12.18 17.62 -23.63
CA LYS A 129 -11.95 17.03 -22.30
C LYS A 129 -12.19 18.09 -21.23
N ASP A 130 -13.34 18.04 -20.56
CA ASP A 130 -13.59 18.88 -19.39
C ASP A 130 -13.02 18.18 -18.13
N PRO A 131 -11.97 18.74 -17.51
CA PRO A 131 -11.34 18.15 -16.33
C PRO A 131 -12.30 18.01 -15.14
N ILE A 132 -13.29 18.90 -15.04
CA ILE A 132 -14.27 18.92 -13.94
C ILE A 132 -15.24 17.75 -14.04
N THR A 133 -15.60 17.35 -15.25
CA THR A 133 -16.54 16.26 -15.46
C THR A 133 -15.91 14.89 -15.41
N GLN A 134 -14.59 14.78 -15.61
CA GLN A 134 -13.88 13.49 -15.57
C GLN A 134 -13.56 13.04 -14.15
N ASP A 135 -13.03 13.90 -13.31
CA ASP A 135 -12.82 13.63 -11.88
C ASP A 135 -12.95 14.93 -11.05
N PRO A 136 -14.17 15.27 -10.60
CA PRO A 136 -14.42 16.49 -9.84
C PRO A 136 -13.65 16.51 -8.50
N TYR A 137 -13.34 15.34 -7.92
CA TYR A 137 -12.58 15.27 -6.65
C TYR A 137 -11.11 15.55 -6.87
N ARG A 138 -10.50 14.97 -7.91
CA ARG A 138 -9.11 15.24 -8.29
C ARG A 138 -8.94 16.70 -8.67
N PHE A 139 -9.83 17.22 -9.50
CA PHE A 139 -9.80 18.62 -9.90
C PHE A 139 -9.94 19.55 -8.69
N ALA A 140 -10.90 19.30 -7.79
CA ALA A 140 -11.09 20.09 -6.58
C ALA A 140 -9.87 20.01 -5.63
N PHE A 141 -9.26 18.84 -5.48
CA PHE A 141 -8.06 18.66 -4.67
C PHE A 141 -6.87 19.42 -5.24
N LEU A 142 -6.59 19.26 -6.53
CA LEU A 142 -5.52 19.98 -7.22
C LEU A 142 -5.81 21.48 -7.23
N PHE A 143 -7.06 21.88 -7.55
CA PHE A 143 -7.47 23.26 -7.62
C PHE A 143 -7.39 23.96 -6.25
N ALA A 144 -7.93 23.36 -5.19
CA ALA A 144 -7.91 23.95 -3.86
C ALA A 144 -6.48 24.08 -3.28
N ARG A 145 -5.57 23.20 -3.69
CA ARG A 145 -4.23 23.13 -3.15
C ARG A 145 -3.16 23.80 -4.02
N PHE A 146 -3.28 23.71 -5.34
CA PHE A 146 -2.22 24.10 -6.28
C PHE A 146 -2.62 25.23 -7.23
N PHE A 147 -3.89 25.64 -7.27
CA PHE A 147 -4.36 26.69 -8.17
C PHE A 147 -5.03 27.87 -7.43
N PRO A 148 -4.30 28.62 -6.61
CA PRO A 148 -4.70 30.00 -6.37
C PRO A 148 -4.70 30.73 -7.71
N ASN A 149 -5.62 31.67 -7.93
CA ASN A 149 -6.00 32.28 -9.21
C ASN A 149 -4.88 32.85 -10.10
N ASN A 150 -3.61 32.75 -9.75
CA ASN A 150 -2.44 33.25 -10.51
C ASN A 150 -1.19 32.40 -10.22
N TYR A 151 -1.18 31.10 -10.59
CA TYR A 151 0.08 30.36 -10.53
C TYR A 151 1.12 31.02 -11.46
N GLN A 152 2.26 31.35 -10.92
CA GLN A 152 3.46 31.76 -11.65
C GLN A 152 4.54 30.73 -11.39
N GLU A 153 5.20 30.28 -12.46
CA GLU A 153 6.34 29.38 -12.34
C GLU A 153 7.41 30.06 -11.47
N PRO A 154 7.88 29.44 -10.37
CA PRO A 154 8.87 30.06 -9.52
C PRO A 154 10.25 30.12 -10.22
N ASP A 155 10.95 31.22 -10.08
CA ASP A 155 12.32 31.40 -10.61
C ASP A 155 13.31 30.34 -10.08
N THR A 156 12.97 29.71 -8.96
CA THR A 156 13.78 28.69 -8.28
C THR A 156 13.49 27.25 -8.72
N LEU A 157 12.61 27.03 -9.71
CA LEU A 157 12.16 25.68 -10.07
C LEU A 157 13.30 24.74 -10.46
N ALA A 158 14.33 25.24 -11.18
CA ALA A 158 15.49 24.43 -11.54
C ALA A 158 16.28 24.00 -10.29
N ALA A 159 16.58 24.95 -9.38
CA ALA A 159 17.26 24.66 -8.12
C ALA A 159 16.40 23.74 -7.21
N ASP A 160 15.08 23.91 -7.21
CA ASP A 160 14.17 23.02 -6.49
C ASP A 160 14.20 21.59 -7.07
N THR A 161 14.36 21.46 -8.38
CA THR A 161 14.46 20.15 -9.06
C THR A 161 15.76 19.44 -8.71
N ASP A 162 16.89 20.14 -8.68
CA ASP A 162 18.19 19.59 -8.28
C ASP A 162 18.16 19.16 -6.81
N ALA A 163 17.69 20.03 -5.92
CA ALA A 163 17.50 19.71 -4.50
C ALA A 163 16.52 18.54 -4.29
N PHE A 164 15.51 18.41 -5.14
CA PHE A 164 14.56 17.30 -5.13
C PHE A 164 15.26 15.96 -5.42
N HIS A 165 16.10 15.89 -6.45
CA HIS A 165 16.83 14.67 -6.81
C HIS A 165 17.85 14.27 -5.73
N GLU A 166 18.60 15.25 -5.22
CA GLU A 166 19.53 15.00 -4.13
C GLU A 166 18.85 14.41 -2.88
N GLU A 167 17.70 14.99 -2.50
CA GLU A 167 16.96 14.51 -1.33
C GLU A 167 16.29 13.16 -1.58
N GLN A 168 15.91 12.85 -2.84
CA GLN A 168 15.46 11.50 -3.20
C GLN A 168 16.52 10.45 -2.86
N ASP A 169 17.78 10.71 -3.22
CA ASP A 169 18.88 9.79 -2.98
C ASP A 169 19.14 9.58 -1.48
N VAL A 170 19.12 10.68 -0.70
CA VAL A 170 19.32 10.59 0.76
C VAL A 170 18.21 9.75 1.41
N ARG A 171 16.93 10.06 1.14
CA ARG A 171 15.80 9.35 1.76
C ARG A 171 15.69 7.92 1.28
N ARG A 172 15.91 7.67 0.00
CA ARG A 172 15.91 6.32 -0.55
C ARG A 172 17.04 5.47 0.05
N THR A 173 18.20 6.07 0.33
CA THR A 173 19.32 5.37 1.00
C THR A 173 18.91 4.87 2.38
N ILE A 174 18.14 5.64 3.16
CA ILE A 174 17.62 5.18 4.46
C ILE A 174 16.81 3.89 4.29
N PHE A 175 15.84 3.86 3.36
CA PHE A 175 15.05 2.66 3.08
C PHE A 175 15.90 1.49 2.56
N THR A 176 16.90 1.78 1.74
CA THR A 176 17.84 0.75 1.23
C THR A 176 18.62 0.11 2.37
N GLU A 177 19.14 0.91 3.30
CA GLU A 177 19.89 0.39 4.46
C GLU A 177 18.97 -0.38 5.43
N MET A 178 17.73 0.08 5.63
CA MET A 178 16.71 -0.67 6.38
C MET A 178 16.43 -2.01 5.71
N SER A 179 16.24 -2.03 4.38
CA SER A 179 15.94 -3.24 3.62
C SER A 179 17.06 -4.28 3.68
N LYS A 180 18.33 -3.87 3.65
CA LYS A 180 19.48 -4.78 3.77
C LYS A 180 19.50 -5.53 5.11
N ARG A 181 18.88 -4.98 6.15
CA ARG A 181 18.85 -5.51 7.52
C ARG A 181 17.48 -6.09 7.88
N SER A 182 16.54 -6.03 6.97
CA SER A 182 15.21 -6.61 7.07
C SER A 182 15.22 -8.12 6.85
N SER A 183 14.06 -8.75 7.02
CA SER A 183 13.87 -10.19 6.83
C SER A 183 14.30 -10.65 5.44
N THR A 184 14.87 -11.86 5.40
CA THR A 184 15.18 -12.59 4.16
C THR A 184 14.17 -13.71 3.93
N PHE A 185 14.16 -14.28 2.72
CA PHE A 185 13.13 -15.21 2.28
C PHE A 185 13.77 -16.49 1.76
N ARG A 186 13.36 -17.63 2.31
CA ARG A 186 13.72 -18.95 1.79
C ARG A 186 12.50 -19.54 1.07
N PRO A 187 12.57 -19.80 -0.25
CA PRO A 187 11.49 -20.44 -0.97
C PRO A 187 11.28 -21.89 -0.47
N GLY A 188 10.02 -22.27 -0.32
CA GLY A 188 9.60 -23.65 -0.06
C GLY A 188 9.35 -24.41 -1.34
N LYS A 189 8.59 -25.53 -1.23
CA LYS A 189 8.28 -26.40 -2.38
C LYS A 189 7.29 -25.75 -3.36
N ASN A 190 6.42 -24.90 -2.86
CA ASN A 190 5.43 -24.15 -3.64
C ASN A 190 5.75 -22.66 -3.62
N ILE A 191 5.27 -21.93 -4.62
CA ILE A 191 5.52 -20.49 -4.77
C ILE A 191 4.97 -19.67 -3.59
N ASP A 192 3.98 -20.21 -2.87
CA ASP A 192 3.35 -19.59 -1.71
C ASP A 192 3.97 -20.04 -0.37
N ASP A 193 4.76 -21.12 -0.40
CA ASP A 193 5.46 -21.63 0.77
C ASP A 193 6.80 -20.88 0.92
N VAL A 194 6.79 -19.81 1.69
CA VAL A 194 7.96 -18.97 1.92
C VAL A 194 8.23 -18.85 3.41
N THR A 195 9.40 -19.29 3.83
CA THR A 195 9.86 -19.07 5.19
C THR A 195 10.51 -17.70 5.32
N ILE A 196 9.97 -16.85 6.21
CA ILE A 196 10.55 -15.54 6.53
C ILE A 196 11.60 -15.74 7.63
N ILE A 197 12.82 -15.33 7.35
CA ILE A 197 13.93 -15.35 8.31
C ILE A 197 14.15 -13.92 8.79
N PRO A 198 13.90 -13.60 10.07
CA PRO A 198 14.08 -12.24 10.57
C PRO A 198 15.49 -11.72 10.34
N GLY A 199 15.62 -10.47 9.92
CA GLY A 199 16.87 -9.75 9.83
C GLY A 199 17.24 -9.08 11.15
N THR A 200 18.39 -8.43 11.17
CA THR A 200 18.91 -7.78 12.40
C THR A 200 18.02 -6.63 12.89
N TRP A 201 17.26 -6.00 11.97
CA TRP A 201 16.38 -4.88 12.27
C TRP A 201 14.87 -5.25 12.32
N SER A 202 14.53 -6.53 12.26
CA SER A 202 13.13 -6.98 12.24
C SER A 202 12.35 -6.72 13.53
N ASP A 203 13.05 -6.41 14.64
CA ASP A 203 12.42 -6.07 15.92
C ASP A 203 12.08 -4.57 16.05
N PHE A 204 12.61 -3.71 15.17
CA PHE A 204 12.34 -2.27 15.22
C PHE A 204 10.97 -1.91 14.69
N ASP A 205 10.46 -0.79 15.19
CA ASP A 205 9.27 -0.11 14.68
C ASP A 205 9.69 1.04 13.76
N PHE A 206 9.04 1.13 12.59
CA PHE A 206 9.30 2.15 11.59
C PHE A 206 8.05 3.00 11.38
N ASP A 207 8.09 4.24 11.87
CA ASP A 207 6.97 5.18 11.75
C ASP A 207 7.23 6.18 10.61
N PHE A 208 6.53 5.99 9.50
CA PHE A 208 6.52 6.87 8.33
C PHE A 208 5.19 7.65 8.20
N SER A 209 4.43 7.76 9.29
CA SER A 209 3.16 8.48 9.29
C SER A 209 3.33 9.93 8.77
N ARG A 210 2.42 10.36 7.89
CA ARG A 210 2.44 11.70 7.26
C ARG A 210 3.69 12.00 6.42
N ALA A 211 4.55 11.00 6.15
CA ALA A 211 5.77 11.21 5.38
C ALA A 211 5.47 11.71 3.96
N PRO A 212 6.24 12.69 3.46
CA PRO A 212 6.27 13.01 2.04
C PRO A 212 7.20 12.01 1.33
N ILE A 213 6.63 11.11 0.54
CA ILE A 213 7.38 10.12 -0.25
C ILE A 213 7.36 10.59 -1.71
N PHE A 214 8.54 10.77 -2.31
CA PHE A 214 8.70 11.27 -3.67
C PHE A 214 9.85 10.54 -4.40
N TYR A 215 10.09 9.30 -4.03
CA TYR A 215 11.13 8.41 -4.56
C TYR A 215 10.62 6.98 -4.62
N SER A 216 11.20 6.17 -5.52
CA SER A 216 10.86 4.76 -5.66
C SER A 216 11.28 3.94 -4.44
N LEU A 217 10.42 3.02 -4.03
CA LEU A 217 10.67 2.00 -2.99
C LEU A 217 10.67 0.58 -3.59
N ASP A 218 11.03 0.44 -4.87
CA ASP A 218 11.09 -0.83 -5.58
C ASP A 218 12.15 -1.78 -5.03
N ASN A 219 11.85 -3.08 -5.10
CA ASN A 219 12.76 -4.17 -4.77
C ASN A 219 13.24 -4.18 -3.31
N LEU A 220 12.55 -3.49 -2.42
CA LEU A 220 12.91 -3.41 -1.01
C LEU A 220 12.19 -4.48 -0.19
N THR A 221 12.74 -4.80 0.98
CA THR A 221 12.02 -5.46 2.06
C THR A 221 11.76 -4.43 3.15
N ILE A 222 10.49 -4.20 3.47
CA ILE A 222 10.07 -3.21 4.47
C ILE A 222 9.41 -3.95 5.63
N GLU A 223 10.04 -3.88 6.80
CA GLU A 223 9.47 -4.37 8.05
C GLU A 223 8.43 -3.35 8.56
N LYS A 224 7.33 -3.83 9.16
CA LYS A 224 6.31 -3.00 9.82
C LYS A 224 6.05 -1.66 9.09
N PRO A 225 5.65 -1.67 7.82
CA PRO A 225 5.46 -0.45 7.03
C PRO A 225 4.25 0.34 7.56
N TYR A 226 4.51 1.40 8.29
CA TYR A 226 3.50 2.25 8.90
C TYR A 226 3.50 3.62 8.22
N PHE A 227 2.60 3.81 7.23
CA PHE A 227 2.47 4.99 6.37
C PHE A 227 1.12 5.72 6.48
N PRO A 228 0.41 5.72 7.62
CA PRO A 228 -0.89 6.38 7.68
C PRO A 228 -0.76 7.88 7.39
N HIS A 229 -1.70 8.41 6.61
CA HIS A 229 -1.71 9.80 6.15
C HIS A 229 -0.46 10.21 5.34
N ALA A 230 0.37 9.28 4.87
CA ALA A 230 1.51 9.62 4.02
C ALA A 230 1.06 10.22 2.69
N ARG A 231 1.91 11.03 2.09
CA ARG A 231 1.67 11.66 0.80
C ARG A 231 2.73 11.22 -0.19
N PHE A 232 2.29 10.53 -1.21
CA PHE A 232 3.15 10.06 -2.27
C PHE A 232 3.08 11.05 -3.43
N TYR A 233 4.15 11.82 -3.59
CA TYR A 233 4.36 12.78 -4.67
C TYR A 233 5.11 12.11 -5.81
N GLY A 234 4.85 12.51 -7.05
CA GLY A 234 5.46 11.84 -8.20
C GLY A 234 4.95 10.41 -8.39
N ASP A 235 5.50 9.71 -9.34
CA ASP A 235 5.16 8.32 -9.60
C ASP A 235 5.77 7.43 -8.51
N ALA A 236 4.90 6.97 -7.59
CA ALA A 236 5.32 6.09 -6.53
C ALA A 236 5.45 4.65 -7.06
N SER A 237 6.50 3.96 -6.68
CA SER A 237 6.70 2.58 -7.10
C SER A 237 7.13 1.70 -5.94
N PHE A 238 6.44 0.56 -5.80
CA PHE A 238 6.68 -0.51 -4.86
C PHE A 238 6.81 -1.85 -5.59
N ASN A 239 7.23 -1.83 -6.86
CA ASN A 239 7.32 -3.03 -7.66
C ASN A 239 8.26 -4.04 -7.01
N THR A 240 7.79 -5.30 -6.91
CA THR A 240 8.53 -6.41 -6.27
C THR A 240 8.89 -6.20 -4.79
N THR A 241 8.36 -5.15 -4.15
CA THR A 241 8.60 -4.85 -2.73
C THR A 241 7.91 -5.86 -1.83
N LYS A 242 8.55 -6.21 -0.73
CA LYS A 242 8.07 -7.18 0.25
C LYS A 242 7.78 -6.50 1.58
N PHE A 243 6.54 -6.64 2.04
CA PHE A 243 6.06 -6.11 3.31
C PHE A 243 5.88 -7.28 4.30
N THR A 244 6.76 -7.38 5.30
CA THR A 244 6.89 -8.58 6.13
C THR A 244 5.91 -8.64 7.30
N LYS A 245 5.46 -7.50 7.78
CA LYS A 245 4.45 -7.33 8.84
C LYS A 245 3.21 -6.63 8.30
N ASN A 246 2.27 -6.27 9.17
CA ASN A 246 1.11 -5.48 8.78
C ASN A 246 1.56 -4.19 8.10
N ALA A 247 0.97 -3.90 6.94
CA ALA A 247 1.25 -2.72 6.15
C ALA A 247 0.08 -1.74 6.29
N ASP A 248 0.33 -0.59 6.89
CA ASP A 248 -0.67 0.44 7.09
C ASP A 248 -0.43 1.61 6.12
N PHE A 249 -1.30 1.74 5.13
CA PHE A 249 -1.38 2.86 4.20
C PHE A 249 -2.69 3.64 4.36
N SER A 250 -3.37 3.46 5.50
CA SER A 250 -4.67 4.10 5.75
C SER A 250 -4.58 5.62 5.63
N HIS A 251 -5.63 6.23 5.06
CA HIS A 251 -5.67 7.68 4.81
C HIS A 251 -4.51 8.23 3.97
N ALA A 252 -3.75 7.40 3.28
CA ALA A 252 -2.66 7.87 2.40
C ALA A 252 -3.19 8.51 1.12
N PHE A 253 -2.40 9.42 0.54
CA PHE A 253 -2.72 10.13 -0.70
C PHE A 253 -1.66 9.83 -1.74
N TYR A 254 -2.05 9.16 -2.82
CA TYR A 254 -1.20 8.92 -3.99
C TYR A 254 -1.58 9.92 -5.07
N ILE A 255 -0.75 10.97 -5.23
CA ILE A 255 -1.05 12.12 -6.09
C ILE A 255 -0.86 11.80 -7.56
N ARG A 256 0.08 10.91 -7.86
CA ARG A 256 0.39 10.40 -9.19
C ARG A 256 0.12 8.91 -9.29
N LYS A 257 0.46 8.33 -10.44
CA LYS A 257 0.43 6.89 -10.65
C LYS A 257 1.20 6.17 -9.55
N VAL A 258 0.68 5.02 -9.12
CA VAL A 258 1.38 4.14 -8.19
C VAL A 258 1.39 2.70 -8.67
N GLU A 259 2.51 2.03 -8.49
CA GLU A 259 2.72 0.65 -8.92
C GLU A 259 3.10 -0.24 -7.74
N PHE A 260 2.34 -1.33 -7.57
CA PHE A 260 2.59 -2.43 -6.64
C PHE A 260 2.78 -3.76 -7.38
N THR A 261 3.15 -3.72 -8.66
CA THR A 261 3.26 -4.91 -9.50
C THR A 261 4.26 -5.91 -8.91
N PHE A 262 3.82 -7.17 -8.75
CA PHE A 262 4.56 -8.24 -8.06
C PHE A 262 4.92 -7.95 -6.59
N ALA A 263 4.34 -6.92 -5.96
CA ALA A 263 4.53 -6.69 -4.53
C ALA A 263 3.95 -7.85 -3.70
N ARG A 264 4.52 -8.10 -2.52
CA ARG A 264 4.07 -9.15 -1.62
C ARG A 264 3.81 -8.60 -0.22
N PHE A 265 2.57 -8.73 0.21
CA PHE A 265 2.14 -8.45 1.57
C PHE A 265 2.01 -9.76 2.31
N PHE A 266 2.90 -10.02 3.27
CA PHE A 266 2.89 -11.27 4.03
C PHE A 266 1.91 -11.26 5.19
N ARG A 267 1.43 -10.08 5.57
CA ARG A 267 0.43 -9.85 6.61
C ARG A 267 -0.67 -8.93 6.09
N LEU A 268 -1.54 -8.47 6.99
CA LEU A 268 -2.62 -7.55 6.64
C LEU A 268 -2.09 -6.30 5.92
N ALA A 269 -2.76 -5.93 4.83
CA ALA A 269 -2.53 -4.68 4.11
C ALA A 269 -3.75 -3.77 4.28
N ASP A 270 -3.54 -2.61 4.87
CA ASP A 270 -4.60 -1.64 5.15
C ASP A 270 -4.48 -0.42 4.24
N PHE A 271 -5.43 -0.28 3.32
CA PHE A 271 -5.62 0.87 2.43
C PHE A 271 -6.95 1.60 2.73
N THR A 272 -7.47 1.48 3.95
CA THR A 272 -8.71 2.13 4.36
C THR A 272 -8.62 3.64 4.17
N LEU A 273 -9.67 4.24 3.56
CA LEU A 273 -9.74 5.69 3.29
C LEU A 273 -8.57 6.24 2.44
N THR A 274 -7.84 5.36 1.76
CA THR A 274 -6.75 5.76 0.84
C THR A 274 -7.30 6.41 -0.41
N HIS A 275 -6.62 7.41 -0.94
CA HIS A 275 -7.01 8.11 -2.16
C HIS A 275 -5.95 7.97 -3.26
N PHE A 276 -6.31 7.27 -4.34
CA PHE A 276 -5.51 7.14 -5.55
C PHE A 276 -6.05 8.13 -6.59
N PHE A 277 -5.30 9.21 -6.85
CA PHE A 277 -5.73 10.27 -7.77
C PHE A 277 -5.46 9.96 -9.24
N GLN A 278 -4.56 9.03 -9.53
CA GLN A 278 -4.29 8.51 -10.87
C GLN A 278 -4.37 6.99 -10.88
N ASP A 279 -3.89 6.38 -11.97
CA ASP A 279 -3.87 4.93 -12.10
C ASP A 279 -3.12 4.27 -10.95
N VAL A 280 -3.67 3.15 -10.48
CA VAL A 280 -2.97 2.28 -9.54
C VAL A 280 -2.87 0.87 -10.11
N ASP A 281 -1.68 0.28 -9.99
CA ASP A 281 -1.39 -1.05 -10.51
C ASP A 281 -1.01 -2.03 -9.41
N PHE A 282 -1.92 -2.94 -9.09
CA PHE A 282 -1.72 -4.10 -8.21
C PHE A 282 -1.58 -5.41 -9.00
N MET A 283 -1.17 -5.36 -10.26
CA MET A 283 -1.04 -6.54 -11.10
C MET A 283 -0.05 -7.54 -10.50
N PHE A 284 -0.46 -8.83 -10.43
CA PHE A 284 0.32 -9.92 -9.80
C PHE A 284 0.69 -9.67 -8.32
N THR A 285 0.09 -8.69 -7.65
CA THR A 285 0.32 -8.46 -6.23
C THR A 285 -0.23 -9.62 -5.41
N ARG A 286 0.49 -9.99 -4.34
CA ARG A 286 0.07 -11.05 -3.43
C ARG A 286 -0.20 -10.49 -2.05
N PHE A 287 -1.43 -10.61 -1.61
CA PHE A 287 -1.87 -10.37 -0.25
C PHE A 287 -2.03 -11.74 0.44
N SER A 288 -0.99 -12.18 1.18
CA SER A 288 -0.98 -13.53 1.79
C SER A 288 -1.99 -13.66 2.92
N GLN A 289 -2.31 -12.57 3.60
CA GLN A 289 -3.43 -12.43 4.52
C GLN A 289 -4.48 -11.48 3.95
N GLY A 290 -5.31 -10.89 4.80
CA GLY A 290 -6.34 -9.96 4.37
C GLY A 290 -5.79 -8.65 3.79
N ALA A 291 -6.58 -8.02 2.94
CA ALA A 291 -6.36 -6.66 2.48
C ALA A 291 -7.67 -5.89 2.55
N THR A 292 -7.64 -4.69 3.14
CA THR A 292 -8.80 -3.81 3.19
C THR A 292 -8.58 -2.55 2.35
N PHE A 293 -9.55 -2.26 1.52
CA PHE A 293 -9.71 -1.04 0.72
C PHE A 293 -11.00 -0.32 1.08
N ASN A 294 -11.50 -0.54 2.29
CA ASN A 294 -12.75 0.04 2.78
C ASN A 294 -12.70 1.57 2.68
N TYR A 295 -13.75 2.19 2.11
CA TYR A 295 -13.79 3.63 1.79
C TYR A 295 -12.66 4.13 0.89
N ALA A 296 -11.85 3.28 0.27
CA ALA A 296 -10.82 3.73 -0.66
C ALA A 296 -11.42 4.37 -1.92
N ARG A 297 -10.72 5.35 -2.47
CA ARG A 297 -11.14 6.07 -3.68
C ARG A 297 -10.12 5.90 -4.80
N PHE A 298 -10.59 5.37 -5.92
CA PHE A 298 -9.83 5.20 -7.15
C PHE A 298 -10.36 6.17 -8.20
N SER A 299 -9.62 7.24 -8.44
CA SER A 299 -10.08 8.30 -9.35
C SER A 299 -9.90 7.93 -10.82
N GLU A 300 -8.89 7.14 -11.15
CA GLU A 300 -8.60 6.64 -12.50
C GLU A 300 -8.66 5.10 -12.50
N THR A 301 -7.93 4.44 -13.40
CA THR A 301 -7.93 2.97 -13.52
C THR A 301 -7.29 2.31 -12.30
N ALA A 302 -8.02 1.38 -11.69
CA ALA A 302 -7.50 0.46 -10.68
C ALA A 302 -7.29 -0.93 -11.28
N ASN A 303 -6.04 -1.38 -11.36
CA ASN A 303 -5.67 -2.63 -12.00
C ASN A 303 -5.25 -3.68 -10.96
N PHE A 304 -6.08 -4.69 -10.76
CA PHE A 304 -5.81 -5.85 -9.90
C PHE A 304 -5.58 -7.14 -10.69
N ILE A 305 -5.35 -7.05 -12.02
CA ILE A 305 -5.23 -8.24 -12.86
C ILE A 305 -4.24 -9.25 -12.27
N LYS A 306 -4.73 -10.50 -12.10
CA LYS A 306 -3.94 -11.62 -11.53
C LYS A 306 -3.40 -11.37 -10.11
N ALA A 307 -3.95 -10.44 -9.36
CA ALA A 307 -3.68 -10.34 -7.94
C ALA A 307 -4.24 -11.56 -7.17
N THR A 308 -3.69 -11.84 -6.01
CA THR A 308 -4.13 -12.96 -5.16
C THR A 308 -4.38 -12.43 -3.74
N PHE A 309 -5.57 -12.72 -3.22
CA PHE A 309 -5.96 -12.47 -1.83
C PHE A 309 -6.08 -13.81 -1.12
N GLY A 310 -5.14 -14.10 -0.20
CA GLY A 310 -5.08 -15.36 0.53
C GLY A 310 -6.14 -15.49 1.63
N GLU A 311 -6.60 -14.37 2.16
CA GLU A 311 -7.69 -14.28 3.13
C GLU A 311 -8.72 -13.23 2.66
N GLU A 312 -9.43 -12.59 3.58
CA GLU A 312 -10.49 -11.62 3.25
C GLU A 312 -9.95 -10.43 2.45
N ALA A 313 -10.68 -10.07 1.38
CA ALA A 313 -10.48 -8.86 0.59
C ALA A 313 -11.71 -7.97 0.77
N ASP A 314 -11.53 -6.85 1.45
CA ASP A 314 -12.60 -5.92 1.78
C ASP A 314 -12.50 -4.65 0.91
N PHE A 315 -13.44 -4.51 -0.03
CA PHE A 315 -13.63 -3.33 -0.87
C PHE A 315 -14.93 -2.59 -0.51
N SER A 316 -15.54 -2.91 0.65
CA SER A 316 -16.82 -2.31 1.04
C SER A 316 -16.72 -0.78 1.08
N GLU A 317 -17.78 -0.11 0.61
CA GLU A 317 -17.87 1.35 0.51
C GLU A 317 -16.77 2.02 -0.34
N ALA A 318 -15.95 1.23 -1.07
CA ALA A 318 -14.96 1.76 -1.99
C ALA A 318 -15.62 2.43 -3.22
N THR A 319 -14.92 3.36 -3.84
CA THR A 319 -15.39 4.06 -5.05
C THR A 319 -14.37 3.93 -6.19
N PHE A 320 -14.81 3.37 -7.32
CA PHE A 320 -14.06 3.30 -8.57
C PHE A 320 -14.70 4.26 -9.58
N ASN A 321 -14.01 5.36 -9.89
CA ASN A 321 -14.58 6.37 -10.80
C ASN A 321 -14.39 6.00 -12.27
N GLU A 322 -13.33 5.29 -12.62
CA GLU A 322 -13.02 4.83 -13.96
C GLU A 322 -13.10 3.29 -14.05
N THR A 323 -12.13 2.66 -14.67
CA THR A 323 -12.12 1.22 -14.89
C THR A 323 -11.54 0.46 -13.68
N ALA A 324 -12.29 -0.47 -13.12
CA ALA A 324 -11.81 -1.46 -12.17
C ALA A 324 -11.51 -2.78 -12.90
N LYS A 325 -10.23 -3.11 -13.07
CA LYS A 325 -9.76 -4.35 -13.70
C LYS A 325 -9.48 -5.39 -12.64
N ILE A 326 -10.43 -6.29 -12.42
CA ILE A 326 -10.35 -7.36 -11.40
C ILE A 326 -10.20 -8.73 -12.11
N GLY A 327 -9.79 -8.71 -13.37
CA GLY A 327 -9.67 -9.90 -14.21
C GLY A 327 -8.59 -10.86 -13.72
N GLY A 328 -8.92 -12.16 -13.65
CA GLY A 328 -7.97 -13.21 -13.25
C GLY A 328 -7.54 -13.15 -11.78
N VAL A 329 -8.18 -12.33 -10.95
CA VAL A 329 -7.94 -12.27 -9.50
C VAL A 329 -8.36 -13.59 -8.84
N THR A 330 -7.63 -13.99 -7.80
CA THR A 330 -8.02 -15.11 -6.94
C THR A 330 -8.35 -14.58 -5.55
N PHE A 331 -9.61 -14.77 -5.13
CA PHE A 331 -10.08 -14.56 -3.76
C PHE A 331 -10.19 -15.93 -3.09
N ALA A 332 -9.24 -16.24 -2.21
CA ALA A 332 -9.19 -17.55 -1.54
C ALA A 332 -10.21 -17.65 -0.38
N GLN A 333 -10.64 -16.52 0.17
CA GLN A 333 -11.65 -16.43 1.23
C GLN A 333 -12.77 -15.46 0.79
N LYS A 334 -13.28 -14.65 1.72
CA LYS A 334 -14.33 -13.67 1.45
C LYS A 334 -13.82 -12.53 0.55
N ALA A 335 -14.61 -12.20 -0.48
CA ALA A 335 -14.49 -10.98 -1.27
C ALA A 335 -15.71 -10.10 -0.99
N ASP A 336 -15.50 -8.95 -0.38
CA ASP A 336 -16.55 -8.02 0.01
C ASP A 336 -16.53 -6.78 -0.89
N PHE A 337 -17.58 -6.62 -1.67
CA PHE A 337 -17.86 -5.45 -2.50
C PHE A 337 -19.14 -4.73 -2.07
N SER A 338 -19.65 -5.00 -0.84
CA SER A 338 -20.88 -4.39 -0.36
C SER A 338 -20.76 -2.86 -0.33
N ASP A 339 -21.84 -2.17 -0.71
CA ASP A 339 -21.90 -0.70 -0.78
C ASP A 339 -20.84 -0.05 -1.72
N THR A 340 -20.09 -0.84 -2.48
CA THR A 340 -19.08 -0.36 -3.43
C THR A 340 -19.73 0.35 -4.60
N THR A 341 -19.15 1.46 -5.07
CA THR A 341 -19.58 2.17 -6.27
C THR A 341 -18.59 2.00 -7.41
N PHE A 342 -19.07 1.44 -8.53
CA PHE A 342 -18.36 1.41 -9.82
C PHE A 342 -19.03 2.42 -10.77
N SER A 343 -18.35 3.52 -11.04
CA SER A 343 -18.92 4.60 -11.85
C SER A 343 -18.89 4.28 -13.36
N LYS A 344 -17.91 3.50 -13.83
CA LYS A 344 -17.80 3.10 -15.25
C LYS A 344 -17.66 1.58 -15.38
N ILE A 345 -16.49 1.07 -15.73
CA ILE A 345 -16.29 -0.33 -16.10
C ILE A 345 -15.83 -1.13 -14.87
N ALA A 346 -16.44 -2.28 -14.64
CA ALA A 346 -16.03 -3.27 -13.63
C ALA A 346 -15.83 -4.63 -14.30
N GLU A 347 -14.57 -5.05 -14.43
CA GLU A 347 -14.16 -6.29 -15.11
C GLU A 347 -13.77 -7.37 -14.11
N PHE A 348 -14.55 -8.46 -14.07
CA PHE A 348 -14.33 -9.64 -13.22
C PHE A 348 -14.04 -10.91 -14.04
N THR A 349 -13.65 -10.78 -15.31
CA THR A 349 -13.41 -11.92 -16.19
C THR A 349 -12.28 -12.79 -15.65
N ASN A 350 -12.43 -14.12 -15.74
CA ASN A 350 -11.46 -15.11 -15.22
C ASN A 350 -11.17 -15.01 -13.71
N THR A 351 -11.97 -14.27 -12.95
CA THR A 351 -11.83 -14.13 -11.49
C THR A 351 -12.28 -15.43 -10.81
N THR A 352 -11.59 -15.81 -9.74
CA THR A 352 -11.86 -17.01 -8.95
C THR A 352 -12.33 -16.62 -7.56
N PHE A 353 -13.56 -16.99 -7.21
CA PHE A 353 -14.14 -16.85 -5.88
C PHE A 353 -14.21 -18.23 -5.21
N THR A 354 -13.31 -18.45 -4.24
CA THR A 354 -13.19 -19.76 -3.60
C THR A 354 -14.18 -19.94 -2.44
N GLN A 355 -14.62 -18.84 -1.84
CA GLN A 355 -15.59 -18.85 -0.73
C GLN A 355 -16.65 -17.75 -0.92
N LYS A 356 -16.93 -16.98 0.13
CA LYS A 356 -17.99 -15.98 0.14
C LYS A 356 -17.68 -14.80 -0.81
N VAL A 357 -18.70 -14.35 -1.54
CA VAL A 357 -18.67 -13.09 -2.27
C VAL A 357 -19.91 -12.26 -1.98
N ASP A 358 -19.72 -10.98 -1.74
CA ASP A 358 -20.78 -10.07 -1.34
C ASP A 358 -20.78 -8.81 -2.24
N PHE A 359 -21.83 -8.66 -3.05
CA PHE A 359 -22.13 -7.47 -3.84
C PHE A 359 -23.35 -6.74 -3.26
N GLY A 360 -23.68 -6.98 -1.99
CA GLY A 360 -24.81 -6.36 -1.33
C GLY A 360 -24.80 -4.84 -1.46
N ASN A 361 -25.89 -4.27 -1.99
CA ASN A 361 -26.02 -2.83 -2.19
C ASN A 361 -24.95 -2.17 -3.09
N THR A 362 -24.15 -2.95 -3.82
CA THR A 362 -23.17 -2.44 -4.81
C THR A 362 -23.87 -1.63 -5.89
N THR A 363 -23.26 -0.55 -6.34
CA THR A 363 -23.79 0.29 -7.42
C THR A 363 -22.90 0.26 -8.66
N PHE A 364 -23.38 -0.29 -9.77
CA PHE A 364 -22.81 -0.19 -11.11
C PHE A 364 -23.56 0.93 -11.87
N LYS A 365 -22.94 2.12 -11.98
CA LYS A 365 -23.67 3.31 -12.50
C LYS A 365 -23.88 3.27 -14.00
N LYS A 366 -22.82 3.07 -14.78
CA LYS A 366 -22.88 3.26 -16.23
C LYS A 366 -23.06 1.97 -17.00
N TYR A 367 -22.28 0.94 -16.69
CA TYR A 367 -22.27 -0.34 -17.38
C TYR A 367 -22.56 -1.48 -16.42
N GLU A 368 -23.12 -2.58 -16.93
CA GLU A 368 -23.19 -3.84 -16.20
C GLU A 368 -21.78 -4.38 -15.93
N PRO A 369 -21.54 -5.08 -14.79
CA PRO A 369 -20.26 -5.71 -14.53
C PRO A 369 -20.00 -6.86 -15.49
N THR A 370 -18.76 -7.01 -15.92
CA THR A 370 -18.37 -8.03 -16.88
C THR A 370 -17.73 -9.22 -16.16
N PHE A 371 -18.45 -10.34 -16.07
CA PHE A 371 -17.95 -11.61 -15.51
C PHE A 371 -17.49 -12.61 -16.57
N VAL A 372 -17.86 -12.38 -17.83
CA VAL A 372 -17.65 -13.30 -18.97
C VAL A 372 -17.08 -12.52 -20.13
N SER A 373 -16.10 -13.11 -20.82
CA SER A 373 -15.58 -12.67 -22.10
C SER A 373 -15.62 -13.83 -23.11
N GLU A 374 -15.23 -13.62 -24.35
CA GLU A 374 -15.23 -14.67 -25.40
C GLU A 374 -14.49 -15.93 -24.98
N ASN A 375 -13.39 -15.81 -24.23
CA ASN A 375 -12.49 -16.92 -23.91
C ASN A 375 -12.33 -17.18 -22.40
N SER A 376 -13.03 -16.45 -21.54
CA SER A 376 -12.88 -16.60 -20.10
C SER A 376 -14.12 -16.19 -19.34
N SER A 377 -14.39 -16.86 -18.22
CA SER A 377 -15.47 -16.53 -17.30
C SER A 377 -14.98 -16.54 -15.85
N ALA A 378 -15.63 -15.76 -15.01
CA ALA A 378 -15.47 -15.89 -13.57
C ALA A 378 -15.96 -17.27 -13.10
N ARG A 379 -15.38 -17.77 -12.00
CA ARG A 379 -15.70 -19.07 -11.44
C ARG A 379 -15.94 -18.99 -9.94
N PHE A 380 -16.92 -19.76 -9.48
CA PHE A 380 -17.40 -19.79 -8.12
C PHE A 380 -17.27 -21.23 -7.56
N SER A 381 -16.84 -21.34 -6.30
CA SER A 381 -16.62 -22.65 -5.69
C SER A 381 -17.93 -23.39 -5.46
N VAL A 382 -18.00 -24.66 -5.85
CA VAL A 382 -19.15 -25.52 -5.54
C VAL A 382 -19.31 -25.77 -4.03
N HIS A 383 -18.22 -25.67 -3.25
CA HIS A 383 -18.22 -25.93 -1.80
C HIS A 383 -18.84 -24.81 -0.97
N SER A 384 -19.00 -23.60 -1.50
CA SER A 384 -19.68 -22.51 -0.80
C SER A 384 -21.19 -22.75 -0.77
N ALA A 385 -21.84 -22.37 0.31
CA ALA A 385 -23.30 -22.42 0.41
C ALA A 385 -23.93 -21.31 -0.48
N GLN A 386 -25.20 -21.47 -0.92
CA GLN A 386 -25.88 -20.43 -1.70
C GLN A 386 -25.92 -19.07 -0.96
N ARG A 387 -26.11 -19.08 0.36
CA ARG A 387 -26.13 -17.87 1.19
C ARG A 387 -24.78 -17.10 1.23
N ASP A 388 -23.70 -17.73 0.79
CA ASP A 388 -22.37 -17.12 0.72
C ASP A 388 -22.18 -16.31 -0.56
N TYR A 389 -23.17 -16.37 -1.47
CA TYR A 389 -23.20 -15.64 -2.74
C TYR A 389 -24.30 -14.60 -2.71
N ASN A 390 -23.92 -13.33 -2.49
CA ASN A 390 -24.83 -12.20 -2.50
C ASN A 390 -24.58 -11.33 -3.72
N PHE A 391 -25.52 -11.34 -4.67
CA PHE A 391 -25.49 -10.54 -5.89
C PHE A 391 -26.60 -9.45 -5.92
N SER A 392 -27.17 -9.11 -4.76
CA SER A 392 -28.20 -8.10 -4.63
C SER A 392 -27.60 -6.70 -4.69
N VAL A 393 -27.66 -6.07 -5.85
CA VAL A 393 -27.15 -4.73 -6.06
C VAL A 393 -28.14 -3.64 -5.61
N HIS A 394 -27.65 -2.40 -5.48
CA HIS A 394 -28.49 -1.24 -5.16
C HIS A 394 -29.60 -1.06 -6.22
N ARG A 395 -30.77 -0.56 -5.81
CA ARG A 395 -31.94 -0.39 -6.67
C ARG A 395 -31.69 0.44 -7.94
N ASP A 396 -30.79 1.43 -7.86
CA ASP A 396 -30.44 2.32 -8.97
C ASP A 396 -29.22 1.80 -9.78
N SER A 397 -28.74 0.59 -9.47
CA SER A 397 -27.61 -0.05 -10.13
C SER A 397 -28.00 -0.71 -11.44
N LYS A 398 -27.06 -0.81 -12.39
CA LYS A 398 -27.12 -1.84 -13.42
C LYS A 398 -27.11 -3.21 -12.76
N PRO A 399 -27.90 -4.19 -13.28
CA PRO A 399 -28.02 -5.51 -12.65
C PRO A 399 -26.77 -6.37 -12.86
N ILE A 400 -26.63 -7.38 -11.99
CA ILE A 400 -25.83 -8.57 -12.26
C ILE A 400 -26.80 -9.60 -12.83
N PRO A 401 -26.68 -10.00 -14.12
CA PRO A 401 -27.59 -10.98 -14.72
C PRO A 401 -27.53 -12.33 -13.99
N PRO A 402 -28.65 -12.85 -13.45
CA PRO A 402 -28.63 -14.11 -12.71
C PRO A 402 -28.57 -15.32 -13.63
N GLY A 403 -27.92 -16.37 -13.15
CA GLY A 403 -27.88 -17.67 -13.82
C GLY A 403 -27.85 -18.82 -12.81
N GLU A 404 -28.16 -20.04 -13.27
CA GLU A 404 -28.05 -21.28 -12.50
C GLU A 404 -27.02 -22.21 -13.15
N ALA A 405 -26.09 -22.74 -12.37
CA ALA A 405 -25.16 -23.78 -12.77
C ALA A 405 -25.23 -24.97 -11.82
N GLU A 406 -24.87 -26.16 -12.33
CA GLU A 406 -24.82 -27.39 -11.55
C GLU A 406 -23.48 -28.11 -11.77
N LEU A 407 -22.84 -28.52 -10.66
CA LEU A 407 -21.65 -29.35 -10.67
C LEU A 407 -21.80 -30.48 -9.65
N ASP A 408 -21.68 -31.74 -10.10
CA ASP A 408 -21.80 -32.93 -9.24
C ASP A 408 -23.10 -32.98 -8.42
N GLY A 409 -24.23 -32.58 -9.02
CA GLY A 409 -25.54 -32.55 -8.38
C GLY A 409 -25.75 -31.35 -7.45
N VAL A 410 -24.78 -30.48 -7.32
CA VAL A 410 -24.89 -29.26 -6.49
C VAL A 410 -25.24 -28.07 -7.38
N LYS A 411 -26.41 -27.48 -7.18
CA LYS A 411 -26.89 -26.30 -7.89
C LYS A 411 -26.55 -25.02 -7.14
N ARG A 412 -26.17 -23.96 -7.87
CA ARG A 412 -25.95 -22.62 -7.35
C ARG A 412 -26.46 -21.55 -8.30
N GLN A 413 -27.02 -20.50 -7.73
CA GLN A 413 -27.31 -19.27 -8.47
C GLN A 413 -26.07 -18.37 -8.44
N ILE A 414 -25.51 -18.11 -9.61
CA ILE A 414 -24.31 -17.30 -9.85
C ILE A 414 -24.54 -16.43 -11.08
N PRO A 415 -23.73 -15.43 -11.40
CA PRO A 415 -23.94 -14.61 -12.60
C PRO A 415 -24.00 -15.45 -13.88
N ALA A 416 -24.91 -15.11 -14.79
CA ALA A 416 -25.13 -15.83 -16.04
C ALA A 416 -23.84 -15.96 -16.86
N GLY A 417 -23.59 -17.14 -17.43
CA GLY A 417 -22.42 -17.46 -18.24
C GLY A 417 -21.15 -17.75 -17.42
N THR A 418 -21.16 -17.58 -16.09
CA THR A 418 -20.06 -17.99 -15.22
C THR A 418 -20.13 -19.50 -14.92
N VAL A 419 -19.10 -20.05 -14.26
CA VAL A 419 -19.04 -21.49 -13.98
C VAL A 419 -18.86 -21.78 -12.50
N LEU A 420 -19.36 -22.95 -12.07
CA LEU A 420 -18.94 -23.56 -10.80
C LEU A 420 -17.63 -24.30 -11.02
N PHE A 421 -16.79 -24.35 -9.99
CA PHE A 421 -15.58 -25.19 -9.99
C PHE A 421 -15.40 -25.90 -8.66
N ASP A 422 -14.73 -27.04 -8.70
CA ASP A 422 -14.35 -27.80 -7.49
C ASP A 422 -12.87 -27.55 -7.16
N PRO A 423 -12.58 -26.72 -6.14
CA PRO A 423 -11.19 -26.44 -5.74
C PRO A 423 -10.46 -27.66 -5.16
N ALA A 424 -11.16 -28.73 -4.78
CA ALA A 424 -10.57 -29.97 -4.26
C ALA A 424 -10.29 -31.00 -5.39
N SER A 425 -10.79 -30.76 -6.61
CA SER A 425 -10.56 -31.66 -7.74
C SER A 425 -9.10 -31.63 -8.20
N LYS A 426 -8.65 -32.72 -8.80
CA LYS A 426 -7.35 -32.72 -9.50
C LYS A 426 -7.44 -31.78 -10.71
N LYS A 427 -6.41 -31.02 -10.92
CA LYS A 427 -6.27 -30.20 -12.14
C LYS A 427 -6.07 -31.11 -13.34
N ASP A 428 -6.69 -30.74 -14.47
CA ASP A 428 -6.49 -31.37 -15.75
C ASP A 428 -5.09 -31.07 -16.33
N GLU A 429 -4.80 -31.62 -17.53
CA GLU A 429 -3.52 -31.38 -18.24
C GLU A 429 -3.29 -29.89 -18.56
N SER A 430 -4.35 -29.10 -18.65
CA SER A 430 -4.32 -27.65 -18.88
C SER A 430 -4.21 -26.85 -17.58
N GLY A 431 -4.18 -27.50 -16.42
CA GLY A 431 -4.07 -26.89 -15.11
C GLY A 431 -5.39 -26.36 -14.54
N ASN A 432 -6.54 -26.73 -15.14
CA ASN A 432 -7.86 -26.30 -14.69
C ASN A 432 -8.46 -27.28 -13.71
N TYR A 433 -9.19 -26.77 -12.72
CA TYR A 433 -10.05 -27.57 -11.86
C TYR A 433 -11.28 -28.08 -12.63
N LYS A 434 -11.93 -29.15 -12.12
CA LYS A 434 -13.23 -29.58 -12.62
C LYS A 434 -14.25 -28.44 -12.55
N GLN A 435 -14.98 -28.22 -13.66
CA GLN A 435 -15.92 -27.10 -13.82
C GLN A 435 -17.27 -27.58 -14.31
N SER A 436 -18.30 -26.77 -14.07
CA SER A 436 -19.64 -26.96 -14.65
C SER A 436 -19.68 -26.44 -16.09
N GLU A 437 -20.80 -26.71 -16.77
CA GLU A 437 -21.23 -25.88 -17.90
C GLU A 437 -21.49 -24.45 -17.43
N PRO A 438 -21.46 -23.47 -18.36
CA PRO A 438 -21.80 -22.08 -18.03
C PRO A 438 -23.22 -21.95 -17.45
N ALA A 439 -23.36 -21.08 -16.44
CA ALA A 439 -24.61 -20.82 -15.77
C ALA A 439 -25.68 -20.33 -16.78
N LYS A 440 -26.82 -21.02 -16.84
CA LYS A 440 -27.93 -20.66 -17.72
C LYS A 440 -28.68 -19.47 -17.13
N PRO A 441 -29.00 -18.44 -17.94
CA PRO A 441 -29.77 -17.31 -17.45
C PRO A 441 -31.10 -17.72 -16.83
N ILE A 442 -31.48 -17.02 -15.73
CA ILE A 442 -32.78 -17.14 -15.08
C ILE A 442 -33.41 -15.76 -14.94
N ASP A 443 -34.75 -15.66 -14.90
CA ASP A 443 -35.46 -14.37 -14.96
C ASP A 443 -35.28 -13.49 -13.73
N LYS A 444 -34.90 -14.04 -12.54
CA LYS A 444 -34.59 -13.29 -11.29
C LYS A 444 -33.71 -14.13 -10.35
N PHE A 445 -32.84 -13.50 -9.57
CA PHE A 445 -32.30 -14.12 -8.37
C PHE A 445 -33.47 -14.31 -7.35
N ASP A 446 -33.85 -15.56 -7.08
CA ASP A 446 -34.84 -15.84 -6.04
C ASP A 446 -34.21 -15.56 -4.66
N ASN A 447 -34.48 -14.36 -4.17
CA ASN A 447 -34.22 -14.00 -2.76
C ASN A 447 -35.29 -14.69 -1.86
N GLN A 448 -35.36 -16.01 -1.85
CA GLN A 448 -36.05 -16.74 -0.79
C GLN A 448 -35.14 -16.83 0.43
N GLY A 449 -34.98 -15.71 1.13
CA GLY A 449 -34.74 -15.74 2.56
C GLY A 449 -36.00 -16.33 3.19
N GLU A 450 -35.88 -17.56 3.69
CA GLU A 450 -36.90 -18.16 4.54
C GLU A 450 -37.27 -17.18 5.66
N THR A 451 -38.46 -16.63 5.59
CA THR A 451 -39.12 -16.01 6.73
C THR A 451 -39.34 -17.12 7.77
N PRO A 452 -38.89 -17.00 9.01
CA PRO A 452 -39.24 -17.96 10.05
C PRO A 452 -40.74 -17.85 10.25
N SER A 453 -41.44 -18.93 9.90
CA SER A 453 -42.83 -19.12 10.28
C SER A 453 -42.93 -19.11 11.80
N LYS A 454 -43.91 -18.37 12.30
CA LYS A 454 -44.30 -18.19 13.69
C LYS A 454 -44.33 -19.45 14.53
#